data_1a3d505d345545862193cbdd059a1a76
#
_entry.id   1a3d505d345545862193cbdd059a1a76
#
_cell.length_a   1.000
_cell.length_b   1.000
_cell.length_c   1.000
_cell.angle_alpha   90.00
_cell.angle_beta   90.00
_cell.angle_gamma   90.00
#
_symmetry.space_group_name_H-M   'P 1'
#
loop_
_entity.id
_entity.type
_entity.pdbx_description
1 polymer ?
#
loop_
_entity_poly.entity_id
_entity_poly.type
_entity_poly.pdbx_seq_one_letter_code
_entity_poly.pdbx_strand_id
1 'polypeptide(L)'
;MNKSNYSEALNNLVRLYFADKEKYESRDYLEAQVRIDFIDKIWKILGWNVSNDGLNYDMREVVVESNINNKRVDYEFRLNSKATFLVEAKKPIENLDKKDHIFQAKSYAFSSVIPFVFVTNFRRIKLYLINSKPN
;
A
#
# COMPACT_ATOMS: atom_id res chain seq x y z
N MET A 1 19.07 4.16 -7.45
CA MET A 1 19.54 3.15 -6.48
C MET A 1 19.81 1.85 -7.24
N ASN A 2 20.95 1.23 -7.06
CA ASN A 2 21.27 -0.04 -7.74
C ASN A 2 20.65 -1.22 -6.97
N LYS A 3 20.67 -2.42 -7.57
CA LYS A 3 20.07 -3.65 -7.01
C LYS A 3 20.59 -3.97 -5.61
N SER A 4 21.89 -3.78 -5.37
CA SER A 4 22.54 -4.01 -4.08
C SER A 4 21.98 -3.10 -2.98
N ASN A 5 21.74 -1.82 -3.30
CA ASN A 5 21.17 -0.85 -2.37
C ASN A 5 19.71 -1.15 -2.03
N TYR A 6 18.93 -1.64 -3.00
CA TYR A 6 17.54 -2.05 -2.77
C TYR A 6 17.50 -3.22 -1.77
N SER A 7 18.33 -4.24 -1.99
CA SER A 7 18.39 -5.40 -1.12
C SER A 7 18.80 -5.02 0.30
N GLU A 8 19.78 -4.14 0.45
CA GLU A 8 20.24 -3.68 1.76
C GLU A 8 19.14 -2.92 2.49
N ALA A 9 18.45 -2.00 1.81
CA ALA A 9 17.37 -1.21 2.38
C ALA A 9 16.21 -2.10 2.83
N LEU A 10 15.81 -3.07 2.01
CA LEU A 10 14.76 -4.03 2.37
C LEU A 10 15.17 -4.89 3.55
N ASN A 11 16.40 -5.39 3.56
CA ASN A 11 16.92 -6.21 4.67
C ASN A 11 16.92 -5.43 5.98
N ASN A 12 17.30 -4.16 5.95
CA ASN A 12 17.28 -3.32 7.14
C ASN A 12 15.86 -3.14 7.67
N LEU A 13 14.90 -2.95 6.79
CA LEU A 13 13.49 -2.81 7.16
C LEU A 13 12.96 -4.10 7.80
N VAL A 14 13.30 -5.25 7.24
CA VAL A 14 12.93 -6.57 7.77
C VAL A 14 13.56 -6.80 9.14
N ARG A 15 14.83 -6.42 9.34
CA ARG A 15 15.49 -6.53 10.63
C ARG A 15 14.81 -5.71 11.71
N LEU A 16 14.40 -4.48 11.38
CA LEU A 16 13.64 -3.63 12.30
C LEU A 16 12.35 -4.30 12.75
N TYR A 17 11.63 -4.91 11.79
CA TYR A 17 10.40 -5.63 12.09
C TYR A 17 10.65 -6.80 13.04
N PHE A 18 11.62 -7.65 12.72
CA PHE A 18 11.90 -8.84 13.53
C PHE A 18 12.49 -8.51 14.91
N ALA A 19 13.17 -7.38 15.05
CA ALA A 19 13.71 -6.95 16.35
C ALA A 19 12.61 -6.72 17.40
N ASP A 20 11.42 -6.27 16.95
CA ASP A 20 10.28 -5.99 17.83
C ASP A 20 9.01 -6.67 17.32
N LYS A 21 9.16 -7.85 16.75
CA LYS A 21 8.07 -8.59 16.09
C LYS A 21 6.81 -8.70 16.95
N GLU A 22 6.97 -9.03 18.24
CA GLU A 22 5.82 -9.19 19.14
C GLU A 22 5.01 -7.90 19.28
N LYS A 23 5.69 -6.75 19.28
CA LYS A 23 5.03 -5.44 19.37
C LYS A 23 4.30 -5.10 18.09
N TYR A 24 4.92 -5.34 16.94
CA TYR A 24 4.30 -5.07 15.64
C TYR A 24 3.14 -6.02 15.33
N GLU A 25 3.14 -7.23 15.88
CA GLU A 25 2.07 -8.21 15.71
C GLU A 25 1.05 -8.17 16.83
N SER A 26 1.02 -7.12 17.63
CA SER A 26 0.03 -6.92 18.69
C SER A 26 -1.21 -6.22 18.14
N ARG A 27 -2.31 -6.31 18.88
CA ARG A 27 -3.55 -5.62 18.56
C ARG A 27 -3.44 -4.10 18.70
N ASP A 28 -2.49 -3.65 19.51
CA ASP A 28 -2.31 -2.23 19.81
C ASP A 28 -1.53 -1.49 18.71
N TYR A 29 -0.88 -2.22 17.81
CA TYR A 29 -0.17 -1.62 16.69
C TYR A 29 -1.16 -1.29 15.59
N LEU A 30 -1.35 0.01 15.35
CA LEU A 30 -2.42 0.50 14.47
C LEU A 30 -2.06 0.42 12.98
N GLU A 31 -3.07 0.24 12.15
CA GLU A 31 -2.92 0.20 10.68
C GLU A 31 -2.27 1.49 10.15
N ALA A 32 -2.66 2.65 10.68
CA ALA A 32 -2.04 3.92 10.29
C ALA A 32 -0.53 3.93 10.59
N GLN A 33 -0.12 3.26 11.66
CA GLN A 33 1.30 3.23 12.05
C GLN A 33 2.10 2.28 11.16
N VAL A 34 1.53 1.12 10.77
CA VAL A 34 2.24 0.21 9.86
C VAL A 34 2.50 0.86 8.50
N ARG A 35 1.63 1.75 8.07
CA ARG A 35 1.82 2.52 6.83
C ARG A 35 3.08 3.38 6.92
N ILE A 36 3.22 4.14 8.00
CA ILE A 36 4.35 5.05 8.20
C ILE A 36 5.65 4.27 8.43
N ASP A 37 5.60 3.25 9.27
CA ASP A 37 6.80 2.53 9.70
C ASP A 37 7.36 1.59 8.62
N PHE A 38 6.50 0.99 7.81
CA PHE A 38 6.92 -0.07 6.88
C PHE A 38 6.43 0.10 5.45
N ILE A 39 5.14 0.31 5.24
CA ILE A 39 4.56 0.24 3.89
C ILE A 39 5.01 1.41 3.02
N ASP A 40 4.97 2.63 3.53
CA ASP A 40 5.49 3.81 2.83
C ASP A 40 6.95 3.60 2.43
N LYS A 41 7.73 2.99 3.32
CA LYS A 41 9.16 2.76 3.09
C LYS A 41 9.43 1.74 2.00
N ILE A 42 8.58 0.69 1.90
CA ILE A 42 8.70 -0.28 0.79
C ILE A 42 8.53 0.42 -0.55
N TRP A 43 7.46 1.20 -0.71
CA TRP A 43 7.18 1.87 -1.98
C TRP A 43 8.23 2.92 -2.31
N LYS A 44 8.75 3.60 -1.30
CA LYS A 44 9.85 4.53 -1.46
C LYS A 44 11.12 3.83 -1.94
N ILE A 45 11.46 2.69 -1.36
CA ILE A 45 12.60 1.86 -1.79
C ILE A 45 12.43 1.45 -3.26
N LEU A 46 11.21 1.14 -3.68
CA LEU A 46 10.90 0.76 -5.06
C LEU A 46 10.92 1.94 -6.05
N GLY A 47 11.14 3.15 -5.56
CA GLY A 47 11.36 4.32 -6.43
C GLY A 47 10.20 5.31 -6.47
N TRP A 48 9.11 5.08 -5.72
CA TRP A 48 7.98 5.99 -5.70
C TRP A 48 8.25 7.19 -4.79
N ASN A 49 7.80 8.36 -5.22
CA ASN A 49 7.85 9.58 -4.42
C ASN A 49 6.62 9.62 -3.49
N VAL A 50 6.70 8.86 -2.41
CA VAL A 50 5.56 8.64 -1.50
C VAL A 50 5.12 9.92 -0.81
N SER A 51 6.06 10.83 -0.55
CA SER A 51 5.78 12.12 0.11
C SER A 51 5.44 13.24 -0.88
N ASN A 52 5.46 12.95 -2.18
CA ASN A 52 5.22 13.93 -3.25
C ASN A 52 6.19 15.12 -3.20
N ASP A 53 7.42 14.90 -2.75
CA ASP A 53 8.43 15.96 -2.61
C ASP A 53 8.72 16.61 -3.96
N GLY A 54 8.62 17.94 -3.99
CA GLY A 54 8.90 18.72 -5.21
C GLY A 54 7.81 18.65 -6.28
N LEU A 55 6.70 17.97 -6.02
CA LEU A 55 5.60 17.82 -6.98
C LEU A 55 4.44 18.76 -6.62
N ASN A 56 3.85 19.40 -7.63
CA ASN A 56 2.65 20.18 -7.44
C ASN A 56 1.42 19.25 -7.37
N TYR A 57 0.28 19.81 -7.01
CA TYR A 57 -0.94 19.05 -6.67
C TYR A 57 -1.32 18.02 -7.74
N ASP A 58 -1.35 18.44 -9.01
CA ASP A 58 -1.81 17.56 -10.09
C ASP A 58 -0.80 16.49 -10.47
N MET A 59 0.45 16.64 -10.07
CA MET A 59 1.54 15.70 -10.41
C MET A 59 1.90 14.76 -9.26
N ARG A 60 1.13 14.77 -8.16
CA ARG A 60 1.39 13.87 -7.05
C ARG A 60 1.44 12.42 -7.51
N GLU A 61 2.40 11.68 -7.01
CA GLU A 61 2.52 10.24 -7.30
C GLU A 61 1.69 9.39 -6.37
N VAL A 62 1.44 9.86 -5.14
CA VAL A 62 0.68 9.10 -4.15
C VAL A 62 -0.40 9.98 -3.53
N VAL A 63 -1.63 9.52 -3.58
CA VAL A 63 -2.76 10.15 -2.90
C VAL A 63 -3.22 9.18 -1.81
N VAL A 64 -3.19 9.63 -0.55
CA VAL A 64 -3.59 8.79 0.58
C VAL A 64 -5.06 9.01 0.90
N GLU A 65 -5.69 7.93 1.37
CA GLU A 65 -7.10 7.95 1.81
C GLU A 65 -8.04 8.53 0.75
N SER A 66 -7.76 8.18 -0.51
CA SER A 66 -8.58 8.61 -1.64
C SER A 66 -10.01 8.08 -1.52
N ASN A 67 -10.99 8.95 -1.77
CA ASN A 67 -12.40 8.63 -1.58
C ASN A 67 -13.20 9.05 -2.82
N ILE A 68 -13.91 8.09 -3.42
CA ILE A 68 -14.85 8.35 -4.51
C ILE A 68 -16.13 7.57 -4.21
N ASN A 69 -17.29 8.25 -4.21
CA ASN A 69 -18.61 7.63 -4.01
C ASN A 69 -18.68 6.83 -2.69
N ASN A 70 -18.15 7.40 -1.62
CA ASN A 70 -18.11 6.79 -0.28
C ASN A 70 -17.26 5.52 -0.19
N LYS A 71 -16.46 5.23 -1.22
CA LYS A 71 -15.47 4.17 -1.22
C LYS A 71 -14.10 4.78 -0.96
N ARG A 72 -13.38 4.23 0.01
CA ARG A 72 -12.06 4.72 0.41
C ARG A 72 -11.01 3.66 0.17
N VAL A 73 -9.83 4.11 -0.25
CA VAL A 73 -8.64 3.28 -0.40
C VAL A 73 -7.46 3.97 0.30
N ASP A 74 -6.58 3.20 0.91
CA ASP A 74 -5.46 3.77 1.67
C ASP A 74 -4.48 4.53 0.79
N TYR A 75 -4.14 4.00 -0.39
CA TYR A 75 -3.22 4.64 -1.33
C TYR A 75 -3.72 4.52 -2.76
N GLU A 76 -3.60 5.62 -3.49
CA GLU A 76 -3.74 5.63 -4.94
C GLU A 76 -2.39 6.07 -5.51
N PHE A 77 -1.76 5.19 -6.31
CA PHE A 77 -0.48 5.46 -6.96
C PHE A 77 -0.72 5.96 -8.37
N ARG A 78 -0.04 7.04 -8.76
CA ARG A 78 -0.31 7.78 -9.99
C ARG A 78 0.94 8.00 -10.81
N LEU A 79 0.79 8.00 -12.13
CA LEU A 79 1.80 8.43 -13.08
C LEU A 79 1.17 9.43 -14.04
N ASN A 80 1.79 10.60 -14.16
CA ASN A 80 1.30 11.68 -15.03
C ASN A 80 -0.19 12.00 -14.79
N SER A 81 -0.55 12.16 -13.51
CA SER A 81 -1.91 12.47 -13.06
C SER A 81 -2.92 11.34 -13.26
N LYS A 82 -2.47 10.14 -13.65
CA LYS A 82 -3.36 9.00 -13.88
C LYS A 82 -3.11 7.90 -12.84
N ALA A 83 -4.19 7.44 -12.20
CA ALA A 83 -4.10 6.33 -11.26
C ALA A 83 -3.68 5.05 -11.98
N THR A 84 -2.66 4.37 -11.46
CA THR A 84 -2.12 3.15 -12.03
C THR A 84 -2.46 1.92 -11.21
N PHE A 85 -2.42 2.03 -9.90
CA PHE A 85 -2.82 0.95 -9.00
C PHE A 85 -3.18 1.51 -7.62
N LEU A 86 -3.87 0.69 -6.84
CA LEU A 86 -4.26 0.99 -5.47
C LEU A 86 -3.52 0.09 -4.50
N VAL A 87 -3.36 0.55 -3.26
CA VAL A 87 -2.80 -0.25 -2.18
C VAL A 87 -3.69 -0.14 -0.95
N GLU A 88 -4.04 -1.29 -0.38
CA GLU A 88 -4.70 -1.38 0.92
C GLU A 88 -3.72 -1.94 1.94
N ALA A 89 -3.60 -1.23 3.05
CA ALA A 89 -2.75 -1.63 4.16
C ALA A 89 -3.58 -2.31 5.24
N LYS A 90 -3.02 -3.34 5.84
CA LYS A 90 -3.62 -4.03 6.98
C LYS A 90 -2.56 -4.18 8.06
N LYS A 91 -3.00 -4.35 9.30
CA LYS A 91 -2.09 -4.63 10.42
C LYS A 91 -1.31 -5.92 10.17
N PRO A 92 -0.07 -6.04 10.66
CA PRO A 92 0.68 -7.29 10.51
C PRO A 92 -0.03 -8.52 11.06
N ILE A 93 -0.83 -8.37 12.11
CA ILE A 93 -1.59 -9.48 12.70
C ILE A 93 -2.78 -9.93 11.84
N GLU A 94 -3.23 -9.11 10.90
CA GLU A 94 -4.40 -9.42 10.07
C GLU A 94 -4.11 -10.53 9.07
N ASN A 95 -5.07 -11.43 8.93
CA ASN A 95 -5.01 -12.49 7.91
C ASN A 95 -5.51 -11.93 6.57
N LEU A 96 -4.63 -11.83 5.58
CA LEU A 96 -4.96 -11.29 4.26
C LEU A 96 -5.84 -12.23 3.43
N ASP A 97 -6.08 -13.45 3.87
CA ASP A 97 -6.92 -14.40 3.13
C ASP A 97 -8.41 -14.19 3.37
N LYS A 98 -8.79 -13.30 4.27
CA LYS A 98 -10.19 -12.93 4.50
C LYS A 98 -10.73 -12.11 3.31
N LYS A 99 -11.81 -12.60 2.72
CA LYS A 99 -12.37 -12.03 1.48
C LYS A 99 -12.91 -10.60 1.63
N ASP A 100 -13.40 -10.26 2.81
CA ASP A 100 -14.08 -8.97 3.03
C ASP A 100 -13.14 -7.77 3.04
N HIS A 101 -11.85 -7.99 3.27
CA HIS A 101 -10.86 -6.93 3.47
C HIS A 101 -10.61 -6.07 2.22
N ILE A 102 -10.95 -6.57 1.05
CA ILE A 102 -10.53 -5.94 -0.19
C ILE A 102 -11.70 -5.49 -1.08
N PHE A 103 -12.92 -5.82 -0.70
CA PHE A 103 -14.08 -5.55 -1.54
C PHE A 103 -14.18 -4.07 -1.94
N GLN A 104 -14.00 -3.15 -0.99
CA GLN A 104 -14.09 -1.71 -1.25
C GLN A 104 -13.01 -1.25 -2.23
N ALA A 105 -11.78 -1.71 -2.04
CA ALA A 105 -10.68 -1.35 -2.92
C ALA A 105 -10.88 -1.87 -4.33
N LYS A 106 -11.34 -3.13 -4.47
CA LYS A 106 -11.68 -3.71 -5.78
C LYS A 106 -12.81 -2.95 -6.47
N SER A 107 -13.85 -2.58 -5.72
CA SER A 107 -14.98 -1.81 -6.25
C SER A 107 -14.55 -0.43 -6.72
N TYR A 108 -13.69 0.24 -5.94
CA TYR A 108 -13.11 1.52 -6.32
C TYR A 108 -12.31 1.37 -7.61
N ALA A 109 -11.43 0.38 -7.67
CA ALA A 109 -10.58 0.14 -8.84
C ALA A 109 -11.41 -0.15 -10.09
N PHE A 110 -12.43 -0.97 -9.97
CA PHE A 110 -13.33 -1.30 -11.09
C PHE A 110 -14.03 -0.03 -11.62
N SER A 111 -14.62 0.76 -10.72
CA SER A 111 -15.35 1.99 -11.08
C SER A 111 -14.44 3.04 -11.71
N SER A 112 -13.18 3.10 -11.30
CA SER A 112 -12.20 4.09 -11.75
C SER A 112 -11.31 3.58 -12.88
N VAL A 113 -11.55 2.37 -13.37
CA VAL A 113 -10.77 1.71 -14.44
C VAL A 113 -9.29 1.59 -14.07
N ILE A 114 -9.02 1.15 -12.84
CA ILE A 114 -7.66 0.91 -12.33
C ILE A 114 -7.40 -0.59 -12.37
N PRO A 115 -6.33 -1.06 -13.04
CA PRO A 115 -6.17 -2.49 -13.31
C PRO A 115 -5.65 -3.35 -12.15
N PHE A 116 -5.02 -2.74 -11.16
CA PHE A 116 -4.35 -3.51 -10.09
C PHE A 116 -4.68 -2.98 -8.71
N VAL A 117 -4.82 -3.91 -7.75
CA VAL A 117 -4.91 -3.58 -6.32
C VAL A 117 -3.94 -4.48 -5.56
N PHE A 118 -3.08 -3.87 -4.74
CA PHE A 118 -2.23 -4.58 -3.80
C PHE A 118 -2.86 -4.51 -2.41
N VAL A 119 -2.77 -5.61 -1.67
CA VAL A 119 -3.09 -5.64 -0.23
C VAL A 119 -1.87 -6.13 0.50
N THR A 120 -1.45 -5.41 1.53
CA THR A 120 -0.26 -5.79 2.29
C THR A 120 -0.42 -5.50 3.78
N ASN A 121 0.11 -6.41 4.60
CA ASN A 121 0.28 -6.22 6.03
C ASN A 121 1.76 -6.17 6.43
N PHE A 122 2.64 -5.87 5.50
CA PHE A 122 4.09 -5.96 5.53
C PHE A 122 4.62 -7.40 5.49
N ARG A 123 4.00 -8.34 6.19
CA ARG A 123 4.42 -9.76 6.18
C ARG A 123 4.16 -10.43 4.84
N ARG A 124 3.11 -9.99 4.15
CA ARG A 124 2.67 -10.53 2.85
C ARG A 124 2.21 -9.40 1.97
N ILE A 125 2.31 -9.63 0.67
CA ILE A 125 1.74 -8.74 -0.36
C ILE A 125 0.92 -9.60 -1.31
N LYS A 126 -0.33 -9.21 -1.53
CA LYS A 126 -1.21 -9.86 -2.51
C LYS A 126 -1.52 -8.87 -3.62
N LEU A 127 -1.49 -9.37 -4.86
CA LEU A 127 -1.87 -8.58 -6.03
C LEU A 127 -3.16 -9.12 -6.62
N TYR A 128 -4.11 -8.25 -6.88
CA TYR A 128 -5.38 -8.58 -7.55
C TYR A 128 -5.48 -7.84 -8.86
N LEU A 129 -5.82 -8.59 -9.93
CA LEU A 129 -6.14 -8.01 -11.23
C LEU A 129 -7.62 -7.69 -11.27
N ILE A 130 -7.94 -6.47 -11.74
CA ILE A 130 -9.32 -5.99 -11.75
C ILE A 130 -9.84 -6.03 -13.20
N ASN A 131 -10.48 -7.13 -13.56
CA ASN A 131 -11.00 -7.35 -14.89
C ASN A 131 -12.51 -7.58 -14.94
N SER A 132 -13.16 -7.60 -13.78
CA SER A 132 -14.61 -7.75 -13.68
C SER A 132 -15.11 -7.10 -12.39
N LYS A 133 -16.42 -6.80 -12.36
CA LYS A 133 -17.03 -6.21 -11.18
C LYS A 133 -16.94 -7.18 -9.99
N PRO A 134 -16.46 -6.72 -8.81
CA PRO A 134 -16.40 -7.59 -7.62
C PRO A 134 -17.80 -8.00 -7.15
N ASN A 135 -17.88 -9.23 -6.68
CA ASN A 135 -19.12 -9.78 -6.09
C ASN A 135 -19.16 -9.52 -4.59
#